data_b6b054a990fa10a71a466c1ad6d3d8d0
#
_entry.id   b6b054a990fa10a71a466c1ad6d3d8d0
#
_cell.length_a   1.000
_cell.length_b   1.000
_cell.length_c   1.000
_cell.angle_alpha   90.00
_cell.angle_beta   90.00
_cell.angle_gamma   90.00
#
_symmetry.space_group_name_H-M   'P 1'
#
loop_
_entity.id
_entity.type
_entity.pdbx_description
1 polymer ?
#
loop_
_entity_poly.entity_id
_entity_poly.type
_entity_poly.pdbx_seq_one_letter_code
_entity_poly.pdbx_strand_id
1 'polypeptide(L)'
;MKKKTTVVVSVLAVILIAVAGAIVFKSHQDNTAQNNNQKEETKMKKLPTITLKYGDEVIGKLDGYTMAMDESLMRDVIVPISTSHKVPMAIKTQGNRIKTVKYEVKEYNNNSLVDNGTIEDWKENGGTIDLTYQASAIMEQGKEYFLKFIIETASDHEVYYYTRATILNGDKIVPNQIKFAKKFSENTFNEEKSSDVAAYLEPNSKYASDSLGQATIRSTLGMVIWKTFRPKKISDVVVSAKDIYIKDTGESGTYTLNYQIEATNAQKVKEKYNVAETVTVWTFKGKNYILAYNREVNQIWDCNENNVGNSFIDLGIQKQTTTVYKESSNQQYIAYEINGDVYVMDIIGKNIKSPYKLKAKSSETLYKTKAKVVNVDDKGNLTFIIYGYSTSGYHRGKNGISVMDYNWEKNTTTEIAFIPSDEPSQILTNEMKDLCYKGDGTV
;
A
#
# COMPACT_ATOMS: atom_id res chain seq x y z
N MET A 1 12.95 7.34 -26.76
CA MET A 1 13.84 6.30 -26.23
C MET A 1 15.09 6.80 -25.49
N LYS A 2 15.80 7.86 -25.93
CA LYS A 2 17.04 8.33 -25.27
C LYS A 2 16.88 8.95 -23.87
N LYS A 3 15.74 9.57 -23.52
CA LYS A 3 15.54 10.18 -22.18
C LYS A 3 15.29 9.16 -21.07
N LYS A 4 14.59 8.05 -21.34
CA LYS A 4 14.34 7.00 -20.33
C LYS A 4 15.62 6.26 -19.92
N THR A 5 16.52 6.03 -20.87
CA THR A 5 17.83 5.38 -20.61
C THR A 5 18.73 6.26 -19.74
N THR A 6 18.63 7.58 -19.86
CA THR A 6 19.46 8.52 -19.07
C THR A 6 19.01 8.57 -17.61
N VAL A 7 17.70 8.50 -17.33
CA VAL A 7 17.19 8.49 -15.93
C VAL A 7 17.54 7.17 -15.23
N VAL A 8 17.38 6.04 -15.91
CA VAL A 8 17.73 4.72 -15.35
C VAL A 8 19.24 4.62 -15.08
N VAL A 9 20.07 5.12 -15.97
CA VAL A 9 21.53 5.17 -15.77
C VAL A 9 21.91 6.13 -14.63
N SER A 10 21.17 7.23 -14.45
CA SER A 10 21.41 8.17 -13.34
C SER A 10 21.06 7.58 -11.98
N VAL A 11 19.97 6.84 -11.87
CA VAL A 11 19.56 6.16 -10.62
C VAL A 11 20.54 5.03 -10.28
N LEU A 12 20.97 4.24 -11.27
CA LEU A 12 22.00 3.20 -11.09
C LEU A 12 23.35 3.80 -10.69
N ALA A 13 23.76 4.91 -11.28
CA ALA A 13 25.00 5.60 -10.93
C ALA A 13 24.94 6.18 -9.50
N VAL A 14 23.79 6.69 -9.06
CA VAL A 14 23.59 7.20 -7.69
C VAL A 14 23.61 6.07 -6.68
N ILE A 15 23.00 4.92 -6.97
CA ILE A 15 23.05 3.74 -6.08
C ILE A 15 24.48 3.19 -5.98
N LEU A 16 25.22 3.10 -7.08
CA LEU A 16 26.63 2.68 -7.08
C LEU A 16 27.53 3.70 -6.36
N ILE A 17 27.29 5.00 -6.52
CA ILE A 17 28.03 6.05 -5.81
C ILE A 17 27.68 6.06 -4.33
N ALA A 18 26.40 5.85 -3.95
CA ALA A 18 25.98 5.77 -2.54
C ALA A 18 26.58 4.55 -1.84
N VAL A 19 26.63 3.39 -2.48
CA VAL A 19 27.25 2.17 -1.93
C VAL A 19 28.79 2.31 -1.90
N ALA A 20 29.43 2.82 -2.94
CA ALA A 20 30.86 3.08 -2.94
C ALA A 20 31.22 4.23 -1.97
N GLY A 21 30.43 5.29 -1.90
CA GLY A 21 30.59 6.38 -0.94
C GLY A 21 30.43 5.91 0.50
N ALA A 22 29.48 5.01 0.82
CA ALA A 22 29.30 4.44 2.15
C ALA A 22 30.48 3.56 2.58
N ILE A 23 31.11 2.86 1.64
CA ILE A 23 32.32 2.05 1.92
C ILE A 23 33.52 2.95 2.20
N VAL A 24 33.71 4.03 1.43
CA VAL A 24 34.78 5.00 1.63
C VAL A 24 34.53 5.86 2.88
N PHE A 25 33.27 6.21 3.17
CA PHE A 25 32.89 6.97 4.38
C PHE A 25 33.06 6.16 5.65
N LYS A 26 32.80 4.84 5.61
CA LYS A 26 33.02 3.92 6.75
C LYS A 26 34.51 3.83 7.17
N SER A 27 35.44 4.13 6.27
CA SER A 27 36.87 4.15 6.57
C SER A 27 37.37 5.47 7.21
N HIS A 28 36.53 6.51 7.29
CA HIS A 28 36.91 7.84 7.78
C HIS A 28 36.06 8.42 8.92
N GLN A 29 35.02 7.72 9.41
CA GLN A 29 34.20 8.18 10.53
C GLN A 29 34.14 7.18 11.69
N ASP A 30 35.25 6.92 12.32
CA ASP A 30 35.26 6.69 13.76
C ASP A 30 35.07 8.05 14.46
N ASN A 31 33.96 8.16 15.24
CA ASN A 31 33.73 9.19 16.26
C ASN A 31 33.24 10.58 15.84
N THR A 32 32.05 10.82 15.27
CA THR A 32 31.32 12.08 15.68
C THR A 32 29.84 12.17 15.29
N ALA A 33 29.23 11.25 14.57
CA ALA A 33 27.88 11.46 14.00
C ALA A 33 26.71 10.78 14.72
N GLN A 34 26.93 10.03 15.80
CA GLN A 34 25.85 9.26 16.46
C GLN A 34 24.90 10.05 17.36
N ASN A 35 25.17 11.30 17.69
CA ASN A 35 24.39 12.02 18.73
C ASN A 35 23.43 13.11 18.22
N ASN A 36 23.47 13.52 16.97
CA ASN A 36 22.63 14.64 16.51
C ASN A 36 21.33 14.21 15.78
N ASN A 37 21.24 12.99 15.24
CA ASN A 37 20.06 12.58 14.47
C ASN A 37 18.90 12.02 15.32
N GLN A 38 19.12 11.65 16.56
CA GLN A 38 18.06 11.14 17.45
C GLN A 38 17.20 12.23 18.09
N LYS A 39 17.64 13.49 18.11
CA LYS A 39 16.90 14.59 18.76
C LYS A 39 15.78 15.22 17.91
N GLU A 40 15.76 15.04 16.59
CA GLU A 40 14.68 15.55 15.72
C GLU A 40 13.49 14.60 15.57
N GLU A 41 13.65 13.32 15.87
CA GLU A 41 12.60 12.30 15.76
C GLU A 41 11.39 12.54 16.68
N THR A 42 11.55 13.36 17.71
CA THR A 42 10.51 13.63 18.71
C THR A 42 9.47 14.67 18.28
N LYS A 43 9.61 15.33 17.13
CA LYS A 43 8.75 16.46 16.74
C LYS A 43 7.60 16.14 15.79
N MET A 44 7.64 15.03 15.05
CA MET A 44 6.55 14.74 14.13
C MET A 44 5.53 13.78 14.73
N LYS A 45 4.35 14.33 15.09
CA LYS A 45 3.14 13.55 15.38
C LYS A 45 2.77 12.71 14.14
N LYS A 46 1.92 11.70 14.30
CA LYS A 46 1.35 10.98 13.14
C LYS A 46 0.77 12.01 12.17
N LEU A 47 0.94 11.78 10.87
CA LEU A 47 0.38 12.69 9.85
C LEU A 47 -1.14 12.66 9.89
N PRO A 48 -1.82 13.78 9.63
CA PRO A 48 -3.25 13.80 9.40
C PRO A 48 -3.63 12.82 8.28
N THR A 49 -4.86 12.33 8.28
CA THR A 49 -5.38 11.49 7.20
C THR A 49 -6.70 12.05 6.71
N ILE A 50 -6.88 12.07 5.38
CA ILE A 50 -8.13 12.51 4.75
C ILE A 50 -8.98 11.29 4.42
N THR A 51 -10.25 11.33 4.81
CA THR A 51 -11.28 10.37 4.36
C THR A 51 -12.25 11.11 3.44
N LEU A 52 -12.42 10.58 2.23
CA LEU A 52 -13.31 11.11 1.21
C LEU A 52 -14.65 10.36 1.25
N LYS A 53 -15.75 11.09 1.09
CA LYS A 53 -17.09 10.52 1.12
C LYS A 53 -17.88 10.86 -0.16
N TYR A 54 -18.79 9.97 -0.54
CA TYR A 54 -19.76 10.20 -1.59
C TYR A 54 -21.13 9.75 -1.08
N GLY A 55 -22.01 10.71 -0.81
CA GLY A 55 -23.19 10.46 0.02
C GLY A 55 -22.75 9.97 1.41
N ASP A 56 -23.32 8.86 1.86
CA ASP A 56 -23.00 8.24 3.15
C ASP A 56 -21.83 7.24 3.09
N GLU A 57 -21.32 6.94 1.87
CA GLU A 57 -20.26 5.96 1.67
C GLU A 57 -18.87 6.58 1.71
N VAL A 58 -17.95 5.91 2.40
CA VAL A 58 -16.52 6.20 2.30
C VAL A 58 -16.02 5.63 0.97
N ILE A 59 -15.35 6.47 0.18
CA ILE A 59 -14.87 6.13 -1.16
C ILE A 59 -13.35 6.18 -1.30
N GLY A 60 -12.67 6.61 -0.27
CA GLY A 60 -11.22 6.64 -0.25
C GLY A 60 -10.65 7.23 1.03
N LYS A 61 -9.44 6.80 1.33
CA LYS A 61 -8.60 7.36 2.38
C LYS A 61 -7.29 7.77 1.74
N LEU A 62 -6.86 9.00 1.96
CA LEU A 62 -5.61 9.54 1.44
C LEU A 62 -4.57 9.59 2.54
N ASP A 63 -3.38 9.09 2.22
CA ASP A 63 -2.20 9.23 3.06
C ASP A 63 -1.48 10.54 2.73
N GLY A 64 -0.91 11.15 3.76
CA GLY A 64 -0.21 12.42 3.63
C GLY A 64 1.27 12.23 3.28
N TYR A 65 1.77 12.99 2.32
CA TYR A 65 3.17 13.05 1.94
C TYR A 65 3.81 14.31 2.51
N THR A 66 5.01 14.19 3.07
CA THR A 66 5.82 15.32 3.57
C THR A 66 6.83 15.83 2.53
N MET A 67 6.66 15.39 1.31
CA MET A 67 7.40 15.83 0.12
C MET A 67 6.43 15.92 -1.06
N ALA A 68 6.76 16.76 -2.03
CA ALA A 68 6.01 16.83 -3.27
C ALA A 68 6.23 15.54 -4.07
N MET A 69 5.12 15.00 -4.61
CA MET A 69 5.11 13.83 -5.49
C MET A 69 4.81 14.27 -6.92
N ASP A 70 5.17 13.47 -7.91
CA ASP A 70 4.70 13.67 -9.28
C ASP A 70 3.20 13.38 -9.36
N GLU A 71 2.40 14.45 -9.43
CA GLU A 71 0.94 14.37 -9.45
C GLU A 71 0.42 13.53 -10.63
N SER A 72 1.11 13.59 -11.77
CA SER A 72 0.70 12.88 -13.00
C SER A 72 0.76 11.36 -12.85
N LEU A 73 1.49 10.87 -11.87
CA LEU A 73 1.66 9.45 -11.55
C LEU A 73 0.77 9.00 -10.39
N MET A 74 0.16 9.91 -9.62
CA MET A 74 -0.66 9.60 -8.44
C MET A 74 -2.08 9.19 -8.83
N ARG A 75 -2.25 7.92 -9.25
CA ARG A 75 -3.47 7.40 -9.87
C ARG A 75 -4.23 6.36 -9.03
N ASP A 76 -3.86 6.17 -7.78
CA ASP A 76 -4.36 5.07 -6.95
C ASP A 76 -5.84 5.18 -6.55
N VAL A 77 -6.36 6.40 -6.44
CA VAL A 77 -7.72 6.67 -5.99
C VAL A 77 -8.38 7.66 -6.93
N ILE A 78 -9.68 7.51 -7.18
CA ILE A 78 -10.51 8.46 -7.88
C ILE A 78 -11.72 8.88 -7.02
N VAL A 79 -11.98 10.17 -6.97
CA VAL A 79 -13.12 10.75 -6.27
C VAL A 79 -14.21 11.07 -7.28
N PRO A 80 -15.33 10.37 -7.25
CA PRO A 80 -16.52 10.83 -7.98
C PRO A 80 -17.04 12.09 -7.32
N ILE A 81 -17.41 13.07 -8.14
CA ILE A 81 -18.02 14.32 -7.71
C ILE A 81 -19.46 14.32 -8.23
N SER A 82 -20.41 14.55 -7.34
CA SER A 82 -21.81 14.60 -7.69
C SER A 82 -22.15 15.87 -8.49
N THR A 83 -23.35 15.92 -9.06
CA THR A 83 -23.87 17.11 -9.75
C THR A 83 -23.98 18.35 -8.84
N SER A 84 -23.97 18.19 -7.53
CA SER A 84 -23.86 19.30 -6.58
C SER A 84 -22.47 19.92 -6.48
N HIS A 85 -21.48 19.33 -7.15
CA HIS A 85 -20.06 19.71 -7.09
C HIS A 85 -19.47 19.70 -5.66
N LYS A 86 -20.03 18.93 -4.73
CA LYS A 86 -19.61 18.85 -3.35
C LYS A 86 -18.95 17.51 -3.03
N VAL A 87 -17.80 17.57 -2.36
CA VAL A 87 -17.09 16.40 -1.83
C VAL A 87 -16.96 16.54 -0.32
N PRO A 88 -17.81 15.87 0.46
CA PRO A 88 -17.66 15.82 1.91
C PRO A 88 -16.39 15.07 2.27
N MET A 89 -15.63 15.62 3.22
CA MET A 89 -14.36 15.04 3.67
C MET A 89 -14.26 15.11 5.19
N ALA A 90 -13.49 14.17 5.77
CA ALA A 90 -13.12 14.19 7.16
C ALA A 90 -11.59 14.11 7.29
N ILE A 91 -10.98 15.04 8.02
CA ILE A 91 -9.55 15.03 8.34
C ILE A 91 -9.37 14.57 9.78
N LYS A 92 -8.77 13.38 9.95
CA LYS A 92 -8.33 12.92 11.26
C LYS A 92 -7.00 13.60 11.59
N THR A 93 -7.00 14.51 12.56
CA THR A 93 -5.84 15.40 12.81
C THR A 93 -4.64 14.69 13.41
N GLN A 94 -4.84 13.51 14.00
CA GLN A 94 -3.80 12.74 14.69
C GLN A 94 -3.06 13.55 15.77
N GLY A 95 -3.77 14.50 16.40
CA GLY A 95 -3.23 15.40 17.40
C GLY A 95 -2.45 16.61 16.85
N ASN A 96 -2.48 16.83 15.53
CA ASN A 96 -1.96 18.05 14.93
C ASN A 96 -3.02 19.17 14.97
N ARG A 97 -2.60 20.40 15.19
CA ARG A 97 -3.45 21.57 14.98
C ARG A 97 -3.32 21.99 13.52
N ILE A 98 -4.44 22.04 12.81
CA ILE A 98 -4.49 22.41 11.39
C ILE A 98 -4.63 23.94 11.31
N LYS A 99 -3.84 24.59 10.47
CA LYS A 99 -3.88 26.02 10.17
C LYS A 99 -4.73 26.31 8.94
N THR A 100 -4.39 25.64 7.82
CA THR A 100 -5.05 25.83 6.53
C THR A 100 -5.25 24.53 5.82
N VAL A 101 -6.29 24.46 4.98
CA VAL A 101 -6.53 23.39 4.03
C VAL A 101 -6.68 24.03 2.66
N LYS A 102 -5.68 23.82 1.80
CA LYS A 102 -5.65 24.33 0.42
C LYS A 102 -5.95 23.20 -0.55
N TYR A 103 -6.35 23.53 -1.77
CA TYR A 103 -6.51 22.58 -2.86
C TYR A 103 -5.95 23.14 -4.18
N GLU A 104 -5.56 22.24 -5.07
CA GLU A 104 -5.21 22.50 -6.46
C GLU A 104 -5.87 21.45 -7.34
N VAL A 105 -6.41 21.88 -8.48
CA VAL A 105 -7.03 21.05 -9.51
C VAL A 105 -6.31 21.25 -10.82
N LYS A 106 -5.89 20.16 -11.45
CA LYS A 106 -5.23 20.19 -12.76
C LYS A 106 -5.92 19.23 -13.73
N GLU A 107 -5.90 19.57 -15.02
CA GLU A 107 -6.36 18.64 -16.06
C GLU A 107 -5.50 17.39 -16.11
N TYR A 108 -6.16 16.23 -16.23
CA TYR A 108 -5.49 14.93 -16.28
C TYR A 108 -4.59 14.75 -17.51
N ASN A 109 -4.96 15.33 -18.66
CA ASN A 109 -4.27 15.09 -19.92
C ASN A 109 -3.03 15.95 -20.13
N ASN A 110 -3.03 17.20 -19.65
CA ASN A 110 -1.99 18.20 -19.93
C ASN A 110 -1.39 18.83 -18.68
N ASN A 111 -1.89 18.45 -17.49
CA ASN A 111 -1.44 18.94 -16.20
C ASN A 111 -1.58 20.47 -16.02
N SER A 112 -2.45 21.12 -16.79
CA SER A 112 -2.71 22.56 -16.66
C SER A 112 -3.56 22.84 -15.42
N LEU A 113 -3.27 23.94 -14.71
CA LEU A 113 -4.03 24.38 -13.55
C LEU A 113 -5.43 24.82 -14.00
N VAL A 114 -6.47 24.23 -13.39
CA VAL A 114 -7.88 24.55 -13.62
C VAL A 114 -8.43 25.42 -12.51
N ASP A 115 -8.08 25.10 -11.25
CA ASP A 115 -8.59 25.80 -10.08
C ASP A 115 -7.66 25.59 -8.89
N ASN A 116 -7.65 26.54 -7.97
CA ASN A 116 -6.99 26.43 -6.68
C ASN A 116 -7.69 27.31 -5.64
N GLY A 117 -7.49 27.02 -4.37
CA GLY A 117 -8.07 27.83 -3.31
C GLY A 117 -7.79 27.29 -1.91
N THR A 118 -8.44 27.93 -0.95
CA THR A 118 -8.44 27.57 0.47
C THR A 118 -9.84 27.21 0.93
N ILE A 119 -9.96 26.12 1.70
CA ILE A 119 -11.22 25.73 2.33
C ILE A 119 -11.22 26.38 3.72
N GLU A 120 -12.10 27.36 3.92
CA GLU A 120 -12.14 28.17 5.16
C GLU A 120 -13.14 27.62 6.17
N ASP A 121 -14.21 26.99 5.69
CA ASP A 121 -15.32 26.50 6.53
C ASP A 121 -15.10 25.02 6.92
N TRP A 122 -14.87 24.78 8.19
CA TRP A 122 -14.85 23.42 8.76
C TRP A 122 -15.37 23.37 10.19
N LYS A 123 -15.74 22.18 10.61
CA LYS A 123 -16.13 21.89 11.99
C LYS A 123 -15.15 20.91 12.61
N GLU A 124 -14.58 21.27 13.74
CA GLU A 124 -13.71 20.40 14.50
C GLU A 124 -14.49 19.69 15.62
N ASN A 125 -14.40 18.37 15.67
CA ASN A 125 -15.04 17.57 16.69
C ASN A 125 -14.12 16.40 17.09
N GLY A 126 -13.61 16.41 18.32
CA GLY A 126 -12.88 15.30 18.89
C GLY A 126 -11.63 14.84 18.10
N GLY A 127 -10.88 15.80 17.53
CA GLY A 127 -9.68 15.50 16.74
C GLY A 127 -9.97 15.09 15.28
N THR A 128 -11.20 15.30 14.84
CA THR A 128 -11.63 15.17 13.43
C THR A 128 -12.16 16.53 12.96
N ILE A 129 -11.77 16.92 11.77
CA ILE A 129 -12.28 18.09 11.06
C ILE A 129 -13.19 17.61 9.95
N ASP A 130 -14.47 17.97 9.99
CA ASP A 130 -15.41 17.75 8.90
C ASP A 130 -15.48 19.00 8.04
N LEU A 131 -15.29 18.85 6.74
CA LEU A 131 -15.32 19.93 5.75
C LEU A 131 -15.86 19.43 4.40
N THR A 132 -16.15 20.37 3.52
CA THR A 132 -16.60 20.06 2.17
C THR A 132 -15.73 20.80 1.15
N TYR A 133 -15.10 20.05 0.25
CA TYR A 133 -14.50 20.64 -0.95
C TYR A 133 -15.61 20.97 -1.96
N GLN A 134 -15.64 22.22 -2.42
CA GLN A 134 -16.55 22.68 -3.49
C GLN A 134 -15.77 22.68 -4.80
N ALA A 135 -16.10 21.75 -5.68
CA ALA A 135 -15.46 21.67 -6.99
C ALA A 135 -15.90 22.84 -7.89
N SER A 136 -14.96 23.35 -8.67
CA SER A 136 -15.20 24.43 -9.62
C SER A 136 -16.22 24.07 -10.69
N ALA A 137 -17.05 25.04 -11.07
CA ALA A 137 -17.98 24.91 -12.21
C ALA A 137 -17.27 24.77 -13.57
N ILE A 138 -15.96 25.04 -13.64
CA ILE A 138 -15.15 24.86 -14.85
C ILE A 138 -14.88 23.37 -15.12
N MET A 139 -14.93 22.53 -14.09
CA MET A 139 -14.73 21.08 -14.26
C MET A 139 -15.88 20.48 -15.06
N GLU A 140 -15.53 19.79 -16.14
CA GLU A 140 -16.50 19.21 -17.06
C GLU A 140 -16.88 17.79 -16.67
N GLN A 141 -18.12 17.43 -16.89
CA GLN A 141 -18.63 16.09 -16.65
C GLN A 141 -17.90 15.04 -17.49
N GLY A 142 -17.52 13.92 -16.86
CA GLY A 142 -16.86 12.79 -17.51
C GLY A 142 -15.38 12.99 -17.83
N LYS A 143 -14.82 14.17 -17.55
CA LYS A 143 -13.37 14.40 -17.59
C LYS A 143 -12.74 14.04 -16.27
N GLU A 144 -11.49 13.57 -16.32
CA GLU A 144 -10.67 13.34 -15.13
C GLU A 144 -9.77 14.53 -14.84
N TYR A 145 -9.53 14.76 -13.57
CA TYR A 145 -8.68 15.82 -13.03
C TYR A 145 -7.76 15.24 -11.95
N PHE A 146 -6.56 15.78 -11.82
CA PHE A 146 -5.75 15.62 -10.61
C PHE A 146 -6.27 16.61 -9.55
N LEU A 147 -6.48 16.12 -8.34
CA LEU A 147 -6.91 16.89 -7.20
C LEU A 147 -5.91 16.68 -6.06
N LYS A 148 -5.26 17.77 -5.65
CA LYS A 148 -4.31 17.80 -4.56
C LYS A 148 -4.87 18.61 -3.40
N PHE A 149 -4.80 18.07 -2.20
CA PHE A 149 -5.01 18.84 -0.97
C PHE A 149 -3.69 19.08 -0.27
N ILE A 150 -3.55 20.26 0.33
CA ILE A 150 -2.37 20.69 1.08
C ILE A 150 -2.84 21.10 2.46
N ILE A 151 -2.43 20.37 3.49
CA ILE A 151 -2.72 20.68 4.88
C ILE A 151 -1.50 21.30 5.52
N GLU A 152 -1.62 22.56 5.94
CA GLU A 152 -0.61 23.22 6.76
C GLU A 152 -0.93 23.04 8.24
N THR A 153 0.04 22.55 9.01
CA THR A 153 -0.08 22.36 10.45
C THR A 153 0.48 23.56 11.21
N ALA A 154 0.13 23.69 12.48
CA ALA A 154 0.64 24.78 13.34
C ALA A 154 2.16 24.76 13.55
N SER A 155 2.84 23.69 13.18
CA SER A 155 4.30 23.57 13.16
C SER A 155 4.92 23.97 11.83
N ASP A 156 4.16 24.64 10.95
CA ASP A 156 4.56 25.12 9.63
C ASP A 156 5.03 24.02 8.66
N HIS A 157 4.52 22.80 8.86
CA HIS A 157 4.75 21.71 7.93
C HIS A 157 3.55 21.54 7.00
N GLU A 158 3.83 21.50 5.70
CA GLU A 158 2.86 21.14 4.69
C GLU A 158 2.82 19.62 4.51
N VAL A 159 1.61 19.09 4.40
CA VAL A 159 1.34 17.68 4.09
C VAL A 159 0.47 17.62 2.85
N TYR A 160 0.92 16.89 1.84
CA TYR A 160 0.30 16.80 0.52
C TYR A 160 -0.51 15.51 0.40
N TYR A 161 -1.69 15.59 -0.21
CA TYR A 161 -2.59 14.46 -0.45
C TYR A 161 -3.03 14.49 -1.90
N TYR A 162 -2.99 13.36 -2.57
CA TYR A 162 -3.22 13.25 -3.99
C TYR A 162 -4.36 12.29 -4.30
N THR A 163 -5.20 12.65 -5.25
CA THR A 163 -6.26 11.81 -5.81
C THR A 163 -6.61 12.29 -7.20
N ARG A 164 -7.30 11.45 -7.98
CA ARG A 164 -8.00 11.89 -9.17
C ARG A 164 -9.44 12.28 -8.80
N ALA A 165 -10.08 13.06 -9.66
CA ALA A 165 -11.49 13.42 -9.52
C ALA A 165 -12.18 13.38 -10.87
N THR A 166 -13.48 13.05 -10.88
CA THR A 166 -14.34 13.12 -12.07
C THR A 166 -15.75 13.50 -11.68
N ILE A 167 -16.39 14.38 -12.48
CA ILE A 167 -17.78 14.76 -12.26
C ILE A 167 -18.68 13.74 -12.93
N LEU A 168 -19.63 13.20 -12.17
CA LEU A 168 -20.56 12.18 -12.61
C LEU A 168 -21.97 12.75 -12.83
N ASN A 169 -22.67 12.18 -13.81
CA ASN A 169 -24.09 12.42 -14.00
C ASN A 169 -24.90 11.33 -13.26
N GLY A 170 -25.30 11.65 -12.02
CA GLY A 170 -26.12 10.71 -11.24
C GLY A 170 -25.49 10.30 -9.90
N ASP A 171 -26.16 10.69 -8.83
CA ASP A 171 -25.64 10.59 -7.46
C ASP A 171 -25.76 9.20 -6.84
N LYS A 172 -26.50 8.26 -7.46
CA LYS A 172 -26.84 6.95 -6.85
C LYS A 172 -26.01 5.78 -7.33
N ILE A 173 -25.33 5.89 -8.47
CA ILE A 173 -24.63 4.76 -9.11
C ILE A 173 -23.49 4.26 -8.25
N VAL A 174 -22.55 5.14 -7.92
CA VAL A 174 -21.36 4.78 -7.12
C VAL A 174 -21.73 4.22 -5.74
N PRO A 175 -22.62 4.86 -4.94
CA PRO A 175 -23.06 4.28 -3.68
C PRO A 175 -23.72 2.90 -3.83
N ASN A 176 -24.52 2.69 -4.87
CA ASN A 176 -25.15 1.40 -5.14
C ASN A 176 -24.14 0.33 -5.53
N GLN A 177 -23.13 0.66 -6.33
CA GLN A 177 -22.04 -0.25 -6.68
C GLN A 177 -21.20 -0.62 -5.46
N ILE A 178 -20.86 0.34 -4.59
CA ILE A 178 -20.14 0.10 -3.35
C ILE A 178 -20.93 -0.81 -2.41
N LYS A 179 -22.22 -0.53 -2.20
CA LYS A 179 -23.12 -1.38 -1.40
C LYS A 179 -23.18 -2.80 -1.97
N PHE A 180 -23.26 -2.92 -3.28
CA PHE A 180 -23.28 -4.20 -3.96
C PHE A 180 -21.96 -4.96 -3.78
N ALA A 181 -20.80 -4.31 -3.97
CA ALA A 181 -19.49 -4.91 -3.76
C ALA A 181 -19.28 -5.37 -2.30
N LYS A 182 -19.66 -4.53 -1.33
CA LYS A 182 -19.65 -4.89 0.11
C LYS A 182 -20.54 -6.10 0.39
N LYS A 183 -21.76 -6.10 -0.16
CA LYS A 183 -22.71 -7.20 0.03
C LYS A 183 -22.22 -8.51 -0.59
N PHE A 184 -21.63 -8.45 -1.78
CA PHE A 184 -20.99 -9.61 -2.38
C PHE A 184 -19.87 -10.15 -1.47
N SER A 185 -18.95 -9.30 -1.03
CA SER A 185 -17.89 -9.68 -0.09
C SER A 185 -18.44 -10.30 1.20
N GLU A 186 -19.47 -9.70 1.82
CA GLU A 186 -20.14 -10.23 3.00
C GLU A 186 -20.76 -11.62 2.77
N ASN A 187 -21.40 -11.81 1.63
CA ASN A 187 -22.03 -13.09 1.29
C ASN A 187 -21.00 -14.22 1.17
N THR A 188 -19.73 -13.92 0.84
CA THR A 188 -18.68 -14.95 0.78
C THR A 188 -18.38 -15.59 2.14
N PHE A 189 -18.74 -14.93 3.26
CA PHE A 189 -18.58 -15.47 4.63
C PHE A 189 -19.75 -16.34 5.12
N ASN A 190 -20.83 -16.39 4.34
CA ASN A 190 -22.04 -17.12 4.71
C ASN A 190 -22.32 -18.24 3.70
N GLU A 191 -22.19 -19.50 4.12
CA GLU A 191 -22.40 -20.67 3.28
C GLU A 191 -23.87 -20.77 2.76
N GLU A 192 -24.85 -20.24 3.51
CA GLU A 192 -26.26 -20.17 3.08
C GLU A 192 -26.47 -19.20 1.91
N LYS A 193 -25.54 -18.26 1.71
CA LYS A 193 -25.53 -17.29 0.61
C LYS A 193 -24.71 -17.75 -0.61
N SER A 194 -24.27 -18.99 -0.64
CA SER A 194 -23.42 -19.53 -1.72
C SER A 194 -24.08 -19.43 -3.09
N SER A 195 -25.40 -19.59 -3.20
CA SER A 195 -26.13 -19.41 -4.46
C SER A 195 -26.08 -17.95 -4.96
N ASP A 196 -26.17 -16.98 -4.04
CA ASP A 196 -26.09 -15.55 -4.38
C ASP A 196 -24.68 -15.21 -4.89
N VAL A 197 -23.64 -15.81 -4.32
CA VAL A 197 -22.25 -15.65 -4.77
C VAL A 197 -22.03 -16.35 -6.10
N ALA A 198 -22.50 -17.59 -6.24
CA ALA A 198 -22.33 -18.41 -7.45
C ALA A 198 -22.89 -17.74 -8.71
N ALA A 199 -23.96 -16.95 -8.57
CA ALA A 199 -24.60 -16.23 -9.69
C ALA A 199 -23.67 -15.22 -10.38
N TYR A 200 -22.58 -14.82 -9.74
CA TYR A 200 -21.61 -13.84 -10.25
C TYR A 200 -20.26 -14.47 -10.63
N LEU A 201 -20.06 -15.77 -10.41
CA LEU A 201 -18.81 -16.44 -10.73
C LEU A 201 -18.84 -17.09 -12.12
N GLU A 202 -17.66 -17.16 -12.72
CA GLU A 202 -17.39 -17.85 -13.99
C GLU A 202 -16.31 -18.92 -13.79
N PRO A 203 -16.57 -20.02 -13.03
CA PRO A 203 -15.56 -20.99 -12.68
C PRO A 203 -14.90 -21.61 -13.93
N ASN A 204 -13.56 -21.57 -13.95
CA ASN A 204 -12.80 -22.16 -15.03
C ASN A 204 -11.50 -22.76 -14.48
N SER A 205 -11.42 -24.07 -14.43
CA SER A 205 -10.28 -24.80 -13.86
C SER A 205 -8.94 -24.51 -14.52
N LYS A 206 -8.93 -24.11 -15.79
CA LYS A 206 -7.70 -23.75 -16.51
C LYS A 206 -7.08 -22.43 -16.01
N TYR A 207 -7.91 -21.54 -15.44
CA TYR A 207 -7.51 -20.20 -15.03
C TYR A 207 -7.79 -19.92 -13.55
N ALA A 208 -8.31 -20.93 -12.84
CA ALA A 208 -8.52 -20.81 -11.40
C ALA A 208 -7.18 -20.85 -10.67
N SER A 209 -7.04 -20.01 -9.64
CA SER A 209 -5.95 -20.17 -8.69
C SER A 209 -6.30 -21.29 -7.71
N ASP A 210 -5.39 -22.23 -7.51
CA ASP A 210 -5.51 -23.27 -6.49
C ASP A 210 -4.92 -22.83 -5.14
N SER A 211 -4.41 -21.59 -5.08
CA SER A 211 -3.79 -21.03 -3.87
C SER A 211 -4.85 -20.51 -2.92
N LEU A 212 -4.78 -20.88 -1.65
CA LEU A 212 -5.58 -20.27 -0.58
C LEU A 212 -5.33 -18.77 -0.40
N GLY A 213 -4.17 -18.28 -0.86
CA GLY A 213 -3.80 -16.88 -0.85
C GLY A 213 -4.46 -16.03 -1.93
N GLN A 214 -5.16 -16.62 -2.90
CA GLN A 214 -5.80 -15.88 -3.98
C GLN A 214 -7.09 -16.54 -4.47
N ALA A 215 -8.14 -15.75 -4.65
CA ALA A 215 -9.36 -16.15 -5.34
C ALA A 215 -9.75 -15.11 -6.39
N THR A 216 -10.32 -15.55 -7.51
CA THR A 216 -10.76 -14.70 -8.62
C THR A 216 -12.19 -15.03 -9.01
N ILE A 217 -12.77 -14.27 -9.94
CA ILE A 217 -14.08 -14.59 -10.54
C ILE A 217 -14.12 -16.00 -11.18
N ARG A 218 -12.96 -16.55 -11.53
CA ARG A 218 -12.82 -17.89 -12.16
C ARG A 218 -12.54 -19.01 -11.18
N SER A 219 -12.36 -18.69 -9.90
CA SER A 219 -12.16 -19.68 -8.85
C SER A 219 -13.43 -20.49 -8.58
N THR A 220 -13.26 -21.69 -8.02
CA THR A 220 -14.39 -22.49 -7.58
C THR A 220 -15.18 -21.79 -6.48
N LEU A 221 -16.47 -22.06 -6.39
CA LEU A 221 -17.34 -21.48 -5.37
C LEU A 221 -16.80 -21.75 -3.95
N GLY A 222 -16.29 -22.96 -3.68
CA GLY A 222 -15.74 -23.32 -2.37
C GLY A 222 -14.53 -22.48 -1.97
N MET A 223 -13.73 -22.02 -2.93
CA MET A 223 -12.62 -21.08 -2.67
C MET A 223 -13.13 -19.68 -2.34
N VAL A 224 -14.13 -19.21 -3.11
CA VAL A 224 -14.66 -17.85 -2.94
C VAL A 224 -15.45 -17.71 -1.65
N ILE A 225 -16.28 -18.69 -1.26
CA ILE A 225 -17.10 -18.65 -0.03
C ILE A 225 -16.33 -19.04 1.24
N TRP A 226 -15.01 -19.05 1.25
CA TRP A 226 -14.17 -19.34 2.41
C TRP A 226 -14.49 -20.71 3.07
N LYS A 227 -14.94 -21.69 2.32
CA LYS A 227 -15.36 -22.98 2.87
C LYS A 227 -14.27 -23.66 3.73
N THR A 228 -13.02 -23.57 3.31
CA THR A 228 -11.86 -24.16 3.99
C THR A 228 -11.52 -23.45 5.28
N PHE A 229 -11.58 -22.12 5.31
CA PHE A 229 -11.13 -21.32 6.46
C PHE A 229 -12.21 -21.03 7.48
N ARG A 230 -13.45 -20.87 7.05
CA ARG A 230 -14.58 -20.39 7.88
C ARG A 230 -14.23 -19.18 8.74
N PRO A 231 -13.59 -18.14 8.17
CA PRO A 231 -13.09 -17.01 8.93
C PRO A 231 -14.21 -16.11 9.42
N LYS A 232 -13.87 -15.28 10.41
CA LYS A 232 -14.70 -14.14 10.84
C LYS A 232 -14.06 -12.85 10.36
N LYS A 233 -14.86 -11.89 9.89
CA LYS A 233 -14.38 -10.50 9.70
C LYS A 233 -14.10 -9.92 11.08
N ILE A 234 -12.89 -9.36 11.27
CA ILE A 234 -12.48 -8.77 12.56
C ILE A 234 -12.23 -7.27 12.48
N SER A 235 -12.21 -6.70 11.30
CA SER A 235 -12.04 -5.26 11.10
C SER A 235 -13.11 -4.68 10.18
N ASP A 236 -13.29 -3.36 10.29
CA ASP A 236 -14.09 -2.61 9.33
C ASP A 236 -13.49 -2.70 7.93
N VAL A 237 -14.37 -2.70 6.94
CA VAL A 237 -13.96 -2.71 5.53
C VAL A 237 -13.63 -1.29 5.10
N VAL A 238 -12.36 -1.07 4.71
CA VAL A 238 -11.92 0.19 4.10
C VAL A 238 -12.11 0.09 2.60
N VAL A 239 -12.96 0.96 2.05
CA VAL A 239 -13.25 1.01 0.62
C VAL A 239 -12.46 2.14 -0.04
N SER A 240 -11.93 1.89 -1.23
CA SER A 240 -11.35 2.91 -2.11
C SER A 240 -11.80 2.69 -3.54
N ALA A 241 -12.31 3.75 -4.18
CA ALA A 241 -12.59 3.72 -5.60
C ALA A 241 -11.28 3.85 -6.38
N LYS A 242 -11.00 2.88 -7.25
CA LYS A 242 -9.79 2.82 -8.07
C LYS A 242 -10.01 3.38 -9.46
N ASP A 243 -11.19 3.15 -10.00
CA ASP A 243 -11.56 3.61 -11.32
C ASP A 243 -13.08 3.72 -11.43
N ILE A 244 -13.55 4.72 -12.20
CA ILE A 244 -14.97 4.93 -12.47
C ILE A 244 -15.11 5.35 -13.92
N TYR A 245 -15.92 4.63 -14.65
CA TYR A 245 -16.11 4.82 -16.06
C TYR A 245 -17.58 4.85 -16.42
N ILE A 246 -18.00 5.91 -17.10
CA ILE A 246 -19.38 6.12 -17.51
C ILE A 246 -19.44 6.20 -19.04
N LYS A 247 -20.24 5.34 -19.65
CA LYS A 247 -20.61 5.38 -21.06
C LYS A 247 -22.09 5.15 -21.25
N ASP A 248 -22.57 5.45 -22.44
CA ASP A 248 -23.98 5.22 -22.86
C ASP A 248 -24.38 3.73 -22.73
N THR A 249 -23.40 2.82 -22.72
CA THR A 249 -23.61 1.38 -22.59
C THR A 249 -23.69 0.89 -21.14
N GLY A 250 -23.56 1.78 -20.16
CA GLY A 250 -23.58 1.44 -18.74
C GLY A 250 -22.41 2.09 -17.98
N GLU A 251 -22.45 1.98 -16.66
CA GLU A 251 -21.45 2.55 -15.78
C GLU A 251 -20.66 1.45 -15.06
N SER A 252 -19.34 1.53 -15.05
CA SER A 252 -18.50 0.63 -14.30
C SER A 252 -17.68 1.36 -13.25
N GLY A 253 -17.46 0.69 -12.09
CA GLY A 253 -16.58 1.15 -11.05
C GLY A 253 -15.74 0.01 -10.50
N THR A 254 -14.46 0.28 -10.28
CA THR A 254 -13.53 -0.65 -9.65
C THR A 254 -13.24 -0.19 -8.23
N TYR A 255 -13.52 -1.06 -7.27
CA TYR A 255 -13.40 -0.77 -5.85
C TYR A 255 -12.47 -1.77 -5.19
N THR A 256 -11.62 -1.29 -4.28
CA THR A 256 -10.86 -2.14 -3.36
C THR A 256 -11.53 -2.17 -2.00
N LEU A 257 -11.61 -3.34 -1.41
CA LEU A 257 -12.09 -3.57 -0.06
C LEU A 257 -10.95 -4.19 0.74
N ASN A 258 -10.42 -3.45 1.71
CA ASN A 258 -9.32 -3.90 2.56
C ASN A 258 -9.84 -4.15 3.98
N TYR A 259 -9.55 -5.34 4.53
CA TYR A 259 -9.96 -5.72 5.87
C TYR A 259 -9.07 -6.83 6.43
N GLN A 260 -9.25 -7.15 7.70
CA GLN A 260 -8.60 -8.31 8.34
C GLN A 260 -9.62 -9.36 8.71
N ILE A 261 -9.18 -10.61 8.73
CA ILE A 261 -9.96 -11.76 9.19
C ILE A 261 -9.18 -12.54 10.23
N GLU A 262 -9.91 -13.30 11.05
CA GLU A 262 -9.37 -14.31 11.95
C GLU A 262 -9.91 -15.67 11.52
N ALA A 263 -9.03 -16.66 11.44
CA ALA A 263 -9.39 -18.06 11.22
C ALA A 263 -8.73 -18.93 12.30
N THR A 264 -9.22 -20.16 12.42
CA THR A 264 -8.62 -21.14 13.33
C THR A 264 -8.15 -22.33 12.49
N ASN A 265 -6.85 -22.64 12.57
CA ASN A 265 -6.26 -23.75 11.83
C ASN A 265 -6.63 -25.13 12.41
N ALA A 266 -6.17 -26.19 11.77
CA ALA A 266 -6.44 -27.56 12.19
C ALA A 266 -5.89 -27.88 13.60
N GLN A 267 -4.84 -27.19 14.04
CA GLN A 267 -4.23 -27.29 15.37
C GLN A 267 -4.94 -26.42 16.42
N LYS A 268 -6.07 -25.80 16.06
CA LYS A 268 -6.87 -24.88 16.90
C LYS A 268 -6.14 -23.58 17.27
N VAL A 269 -5.09 -23.22 16.52
CA VAL A 269 -4.39 -21.94 16.67
C VAL A 269 -5.16 -20.86 15.90
N LYS A 270 -5.32 -19.70 16.52
CA LYS A 270 -5.91 -18.53 15.88
C LYS A 270 -4.88 -17.83 15.00
N GLU A 271 -5.25 -17.58 13.77
CA GLU A 271 -4.44 -16.94 12.77
C GLU A 271 -5.16 -15.71 12.23
N LYS A 272 -4.41 -14.66 11.91
CA LYS A 272 -4.93 -13.41 11.35
C LYS A 272 -4.40 -13.20 9.94
N TYR A 273 -5.23 -12.63 9.10
CA TYR A 273 -4.90 -12.41 7.70
C TYR A 273 -5.31 -11.01 7.26
N ASN A 274 -4.46 -10.38 6.45
CA ASN A 274 -4.85 -9.22 5.66
C ASN A 274 -5.52 -9.68 4.37
N VAL A 275 -6.67 -9.11 4.07
CA VAL A 275 -7.44 -9.38 2.87
C VAL A 275 -7.59 -8.10 2.06
N ALA A 276 -7.28 -8.19 0.78
CA ALA A 276 -7.54 -7.16 -0.22
C ALA A 276 -8.43 -7.75 -1.31
N GLU A 277 -9.61 -7.20 -1.49
CA GLU A 277 -10.50 -7.55 -2.61
C GLU A 277 -10.52 -6.39 -3.61
N THR A 278 -10.49 -6.72 -4.89
CA THR A 278 -10.77 -5.79 -5.98
C THR A 278 -11.99 -6.29 -6.71
N VAL A 279 -13.03 -5.45 -6.77
CA VAL A 279 -14.31 -5.77 -7.40
C VAL A 279 -14.61 -4.72 -8.46
N THR A 280 -14.74 -5.15 -9.71
CA THR A 280 -15.24 -4.30 -10.80
C THR A 280 -16.72 -4.59 -10.98
N VAL A 281 -17.54 -3.58 -10.71
CA VAL A 281 -19.00 -3.62 -10.84
C VAL A 281 -19.41 -2.87 -12.09
N TRP A 282 -20.30 -3.46 -12.85
CA TRP A 282 -20.96 -2.84 -13.99
C TRP A 282 -22.45 -2.71 -13.71
N THR A 283 -23.00 -1.50 -13.91
CA THR A 283 -24.42 -1.22 -13.78
C THR A 283 -25.01 -1.02 -15.17
N PHE A 284 -25.99 -1.85 -15.52
CA PHE A 284 -26.73 -1.74 -16.76
C PHE A 284 -28.22 -1.87 -16.49
N LYS A 285 -28.99 -0.90 -16.98
CA LYS A 285 -30.45 -0.81 -16.76
C LYS A 285 -30.84 -0.99 -15.29
N GLY A 286 -30.07 -0.37 -14.38
CA GLY A 286 -30.30 -0.39 -12.94
C GLY A 286 -29.94 -1.71 -12.23
N LYS A 287 -29.34 -2.67 -12.92
CA LYS A 287 -28.89 -3.93 -12.36
C LYS A 287 -27.36 -4.00 -12.31
N ASN A 288 -26.80 -4.47 -11.19
CA ASN A 288 -25.36 -4.62 -10.99
C ASN A 288 -24.88 -6.01 -11.38
N TYR A 289 -23.70 -6.08 -12.01
CA TYR A 289 -22.97 -7.29 -12.40
C TYR A 289 -21.53 -7.17 -11.92
N ILE A 290 -20.87 -8.30 -11.67
CA ILE A 290 -19.43 -8.35 -11.40
C ILE A 290 -18.71 -8.65 -12.71
N LEU A 291 -17.88 -7.74 -13.19
CA LEU A 291 -17.04 -7.96 -14.37
C LEU A 291 -15.69 -8.59 -14.02
N ALA A 292 -15.16 -8.25 -12.85
CA ALA A 292 -13.91 -8.80 -12.35
C ALA A 292 -13.94 -8.87 -10.82
N TYR A 293 -13.34 -9.92 -10.30
CA TYR A 293 -13.12 -10.11 -8.87
C TYR A 293 -11.75 -10.71 -8.64
N ASN A 294 -11.01 -10.16 -7.72
CA ASN A 294 -9.75 -10.69 -7.21
C ASN A 294 -9.70 -10.48 -5.70
N ARG A 295 -9.37 -11.53 -4.96
CA ARG A 295 -9.12 -11.48 -3.52
C ARG A 295 -7.73 -12.00 -3.24
N GLU A 296 -6.97 -11.22 -2.48
CA GLU A 296 -5.63 -11.55 -2.02
C GLU A 296 -5.65 -11.73 -0.51
N VAL A 297 -5.02 -12.80 -0.05
CA VAL A 297 -4.96 -13.17 1.37
C VAL A 297 -3.52 -13.37 1.77
N ASN A 298 -3.08 -12.60 2.76
CA ASN A 298 -1.73 -12.69 3.29
C ASN A 298 -1.82 -12.89 4.81
N GLN A 299 -1.29 -14.01 5.30
CA GLN A 299 -1.24 -14.26 6.73
C GLN A 299 -0.38 -13.20 7.42
N ILE A 300 -0.88 -12.65 8.52
CA ILE A 300 -0.07 -11.85 9.45
C ILE A 300 0.79 -12.84 10.23
N TRP A 301 1.92 -13.17 9.64
CA TRP A 301 2.77 -14.25 10.04
C TRP A 301 3.97 -13.71 10.82
N ASP A 302 4.36 -14.41 11.85
CA ASP A 302 5.53 -14.10 12.67
C ASP A 302 6.34 -15.37 12.84
N CYS A 303 7.49 -15.43 12.17
CA CYS A 303 8.35 -16.60 12.18
C CYS A 303 8.91 -16.87 13.56
N ASN A 304 8.79 -18.12 13.99
CA ASN A 304 9.39 -18.64 15.21
C ASN A 304 9.89 -20.08 14.96
N GLU A 305 10.55 -20.66 15.94
CA GLU A 305 11.09 -22.02 15.86
C GLU A 305 10.08 -23.11 15.47
N ASN A 306 8.78 -22.89 15.74
CA ASN A 306 7.74 -23.86 15.36
C ASN A 306 7.45 -23.87 13.85
N ASN A 307 7.86 -22.82 13.13
CA ASN A 307 7.72 -22.75 11.67
C ASN A 307 8.88 -23.45 10.94
N VAL A 308 9.87 -23.98 11.68
CA VAL A 308 11.07 -24.56 11.10
C VAL A 308 11.08 -26.07 11.34
N GLY A 309 10.93 -26.83 10.26
CA GLY A 309 11.16 -28.27 10.24
C GLY A 309 12.63 -28.63 9.97
N ASN A 310 12.88 -29.91 9.82
CA ASN A 310 14.24 -30.37 9.53
C ASN A 310 14.72 -30.04 8.10
N SER A 311 13.77 -29.84 7.17
CA SER A 311 14.04 -29.62 5.74
C SER A 311 13.12 -28.58 5.10
N PHE A 312 12.35 -27.84 5.89
CA PHE A 312 11.45 -26.82 5.38
C PHE A 312 11.26 -25.68 6.36
N ILE A 313 10.86 -24.53 5.83
CA ILE A 313 10.36 -23.39 6.59
C ILE A 313 8.90 -23.17 6.15
N ASP A 314 7.96 -23.18 7.11
CA ASP A 314 6.57 -22.84 6.86
C ASP A 314 6.44 -21.32 6.80
N LEU A 315 6.07 -20.79 5.64
CA LEU A 315 5.92 -19.36 5.37
C LEU A 315 4.49 -18.85 5.56
N GLY A 316 3.59 -19.71 6.00
CA GLY A 316 2.17 -19.41 6.13
C GLY A 316 1.47 -19.21 4.77
N ILE A 317 0.23 -18.75 4.82
CA ILE A 317 -0.57 -18.53 3.63
C ILE A 317 -0.29 -17.14 3.08
N GLN A 318 0.16 -17.09 1.83
CA GLN A 318 0.51 -15.88 1.12
C GLN A 318 -0.14 -15.88 -0.27
N LYS A 319 -0.49 -14.68 -0.78
CA LYS A 319 -0.84 -14.50 -2.19
C LYS A 319 0.30 -14.97 -3.10
N GLN A 320 1.53 -14.61 -2.74
CA GLN A 320 2.72 -14.91 -3.52
C GLN A 320 3.11 -16.38 -3.35
N THR A 321 3.15 -17.10 -4.44
CA THR A 321 3.53 -18.52 -4.45
C THR A 321 5.03 -18.75 -4.50
N THR A 322 5.82 -17.70 -4.76
CA THR A 322 7.29 -17.78 -4.86
C THR A 322 7.91 -16.76 -3.92
N THR A 323 8.62 -17.23 -2.91
CA THR A 323 9.43 -16.38 -2.03
C THR A 323 10.86 -16.34 -2.56
N VAL A 324 11.37 -15.12 -2.76
CA VAL A 324 12.78 -14.92 -3.12
C VAL A 324 13.59 -14.90 -1.84
N TYR A 325 14.60 -15.75 -1.76
CA TYR A 325 15.54 -15.79 -0.65
C TYR A 325 16.97 -15.58 -1.14
N LYS A 326 17.86 -15.26 -0.22
CA LYS A 326 19.31 -15.22 -0.41
C LYS A 326 19.96 -16.17 0.56
N GLU A 327 21.02 -16.82 0.12
CA GLU A 327 21.79 -17.79 0.87
C GLU A 327 23.24 -17.32 0.96
N SER A 328 23.87 -17.51 2.13
CA SER A 328 25.28 -17.23 2.31
C SER A 328 26.13 -18.23 1.52
N SER A 329 27.38 -17.87 1.20
CA SER A 329 28.27 -18.73 0.40
C SER A 329 28.58 -20.07 1.09
N ASN A 330 28.62 -20.08 2.43
CA ASN A 330 28.79 -21.26 3.26
C ASN A 330 27.50 -22.05 3.52
N GLN A 331 26.34 -21.61 2.95
CA GLN A 331 25.02 -22.22 3.09
C GLN A 331 24.51 -22.32 4.55
N GLN A 332 25.11 -21.58 5.47
CA GLN A 332 24.66 -21.56 6.86
C GLN A 332 23.52 -20.62 7.12
N TYR A 333 23.47 -19.49 6.40
CA TYR A 333 22.45 -18.46 6.60
C TYR A 333 21.54 -18.32 5.39
N ILE A 334 20.22 -18.23 5.65
CA ILE A 334 19.20 -17.92 4.66
C ILE A 334 18.48 -16.65 5.10
N ALA A 335 18.33 -15.71 4.18
CA ALA A 335 17.58 -14.48 4.41
C ALA A 335 16.44 -14.34 3.39
N TYR A 336 15.25 -13.89 3.85
CA TYR A 336 14.06 -13.77 3.04
C TYR A 336 13.13 -12.64 3.54
N GLU A 337 12.23 -12.22 2.68
CA GLU A 337 11.21 -11.23 2.99
C GLU A 337 9.82 -11.86 2.94
N ILE A 338 8.98 -11.55 3.92
CA ILE A 338 7.57 -11.91 3.93
C ILE A 338 6.74 -10.73 4.44
N ASN A 339 5.82 -10.25 3.60
CA ASN A 339 4.87 -9.18 3.94
C ASN A 339 5.55 -7.92 4.50
N GLY A 340 6.68 -7.55 3.91
CA GLY A 340 7.45 -6.38 4.32
C GLY A 340 8.37 -6.61 5.52
N ASP A 341 8.32 -7.78 6.18
CA ASP A 341 9.26 -8.17 7.22
C ASP A 341 10.48 -8.86 6.60
N VAL A 342 11.66 -8.63 7.17
CA VAL A 342 12.89 -9.28 6.76
C VAL A 342 13.33 -10.22 7.86
N TYR A 343 13.66 -11.44 7.46
CA TYR A 343 14.13 -12.52 8.34
C TYR A 343 15.48 -13.02 7.87
N VAL A 344 16.30 -13.45 8.83
CA VAL A 344 17.52 -14.18 8.58
C VAL A 344 17.60 -15.36 9.56
N MET A 345 17.94 -16.52 9.04
CA MET A 345 18.01 -17.78 9.78
C MET A 345 19.39 -18.38 9.71
N ASP A 346 19.96 -18.77 10.85
CA ASP A 346 21.05 -19.72 10.96
C ASP A 346 20.46 -21.13 10.88
N ILE A 347 20.71 -21.82 9.78
CA ILE A 347 20.18 -23.17 9.51
C ILE A 347 20.74 -24.20 10.51
N ILE A 348 22.03 -24.09 10.84
CA ILE A 348 22.74 -25.03 11.73
C ILE A 348 22.27 -24.78 13.16
N GLY A 349 22.30 -23.54 13.62
CA GLY A 349 21.89 -23.14 14.97
C GLY A 349 20.39 -23.10 15.18
N LYS A 350 19.58 -23.29 14.14
CA LYS A 350 18.11 -23.16 14.15
C LYS A 350 17.62 -21.86 14.80
N ASN A 351 18.36 -20.78 14.61
CA ASN A 351 18.07 -19.50 15.21
C ASN A 351 17.57 -18.52 14.13
N ILE A 352 16.44 -17.88 14.40
CA ILE A 352 15.81 -16.92 13.49
C ILE A 352 15.84 -15.55 14.13
N LYS A 353 16.27 -14.55 13.37
CA LYS A 353 16.21 -13.14 13.76
C LYS A 353 15.45 -12.34 12.72
N SER A 354 14.84 -11.25 13.15
CA SER A 354 14.11 -10.34 12.28
C SER A 354 14.79 -8.98 12.25
N PRO A 355 15.65 -8.72 11.26
CA PRO A 355 16.30 -7.44 11.06
C PRO A 355 15.34 -6.25 10.90
N TYR A 356 14.17 -6.51 10.32
CA TYR A 356 13.16 -5.49 10.12
C TYR A 356 11.75 -6.07 10.21
N LYS A 357 10.88 -5.35 10.92
CA LYS A 357 9.44 -5.62 10.98
C LYS A 357 8.64 -4.40 10.56
N LEU A 358 7.77 -4.56 9.59
CA LEU A 358 6.84 -3.53 9.16
C LEU A 358 5.83 -3.24 10.28
N LYS A 359 5.80 -2.00 10.79
CA LYS A 359 5.02 -1.62 11.99
C LYS A 359 3.51 -1.69 11.80
N ALA A 360 3.02 -1.38 10.61
CA ALA A 360 1.60 -1.39 10.29
C ALA A 360 1.32 -2.45 9.24
N LYS A 361 0.74 -3.57 9.65
CA LYS A 361 0.43 -4.69 8.76
C LYS A 361 -1.04 -4.64 8.32
N SER A 362 -1.41 -3.66 7.50
CA SER A 362 -2.66 -3.64 6.75
C SER A 362 -2.40 -4.01 5.29
N SER A 363 -3.42 -4.48 4.57
CA SER A 363 -3.29 -4.74 3.13
C SER A 363 -2.79 -3.50 2.37
N GLU A 364 -3.27 -2.32 2.75
CA GLU A 364 -2.86 -1.05 2.16
C GLU A 364 -1.38 -0.73 2.40
N THR A 365 -0.88 -0.93 3.62
CA THR A 365 0.54 -0.71 3.95
C THR A 365 1.44 -1.72 3.24
N LEU A 366 1.03 -2.99 3.20
CA LEU A 366 1.76 -4.04 2.49
C LEU A 366 1.86 -3.78 0.99
N TYR A 367 0.90 -3.05 0.43
CA TYR A 367 0.92 -2.66 -0.97
C TYR A 367 1.89 -1.52 -1.25
N LYS A 368 2.02 -0.57 -0.32
CA LYS A 368 2.81 0.66 -0.46
C LYS A 368 4.26 0.52 0.00
N THR A 369 4.57 -0.42 0.89
CA THR A 369 5.91 -0.60 1.49
C THR A 369 6.36 -2.03 1.31
N LYS A 370 7.52 -2.21 0.73
CA LYS A 370 8.15 -3.51 0.46
C LYS A 370 9.56 -3.55 1.01
N ALA A 371 10.06 -4.75 1.20
CA ALA A 371 11.48 -4.98 1.47
C ALA A 371 12.06 -5.95 0.43
N LYS A 372 13.37 -5.93 0.24
CA LYS A 372 14.10 -6.88 -0.61
C LYS A 372 15.46 -7.16 0.00
N VAL A 373 15.74 -8.44 0.22
CA VAL A 373 17.06 -8.88 0.62
C VAL A 373 18.00 -8.78 -0.58
N VAL A 374 19.11 -8.07 -0.40
CA VAL A 374 20.14 -7.88 -1.43
C VAL A 374 21.24 -8.92 -1.27
N ASN A 375 21.73 -9.11 -0.05
CA ASN A 375 22.81 -10.03 0.25
C ASN A 375 22.79 -10.52 1.70
N VAL A 376 23.30 -11.73 1.94
CA VAL A 376 23.65 -12.25 3.25
C VAL A 376 25.06 -12.81 3.20
N ASP A 377 25.91 -12.50 4.19
CA ASP A 377 27.28 -12.98 4.27
C ASP A 377 27.42 -14.25 5.13
N ASP A 378 28.61 -14.83 5.14
CA ASP A 378 28.92 -16.06 5.88
C ASP A 378 28.92 -15.90 7.41
N LYS A 379 28.65 -14.70 7.92
CA LYS A 379 28.46 -14.40 9.35
C LYS A 379 27.02 -14.08 9.69
N GLY A 380 26.11 -14.17 8.71
CA GLY A 380 24.68 -13.83 8.85
C GLY A 380 24.40 -12.33 8.85
N ASN A 381 25.39 -11.47 8.52
CA ASN A 381 25.10 -10.06 8.30
C ASN A 381 24.37 -9.87 6.98
N LEU A 382 23.48 -8.89 6.95
CA LEU A 382 22.53 -8.71 5.88
C LEU A 382 22.56 -7.30 5.32
N THR A 383 22.56 -7.19 4.00
CA THR A 383 22.21 -5.94 3.32
C THR A 383 20.84 -6.10 2.68
N PHE A 384 19.93 -5.20 2.96
CA PHE A 384 18.58 -5.19 2.39
C PHE A 384 18.10 -3.78 2.14
N ILE A 385 17.04 -3.65 1.37
CA ILE A 385 16.39 -2.38 1.12
C ILE A 385 14.93 -2.42 1.59
N ILE A 386 14.45 -1.25 2.03
CA ILE A 386 13.03 -0.98 2.24
C ILE A 386 12.66 0.10 1.24
N TYR A 387 11.61 -0.07 0.48
CA TYR A 387 11.22 0.88 -0.56
C TYR A 387 9.72 1.11 -0.59
N GLY A 388 9.35 2.31 -1.05
CA GLY A 388 7.99 2.79 -1.08
C GLY A 388 7.70 3.83 0.01
N TYR A 389 6.44 3.90 0.45
CA TYR A 389 5.95 4.91 1.39
C TYR A 389 6.32 4.59 2.83
N SER A 390 6.98 5.52 3.51
CA SER A 390 7.38 5.37 4.91
C SER A 390 6.27 5.80 5.86
N THR A 391 5.69 4.84 6.59
CA THR A 391 4.60 5.09 7.55
C THR A 391 5.07 5.57 8.91
N SER A 392 6.37 5.47 9.22
CA SER A 392 6.94 5.75 10.55
C SER A 392 8.42 6.13 10.47
N GLY A 393 9.00 6.57 11.59
CA GLY A 393 10.40 6.94 11.69
C GLY A 393 10.72 8.31 11.09
N TYR A 394 11.99 8.57 10.86
CA TYR A 394 12.50 9.85 10.34
C TYR A 394 11.97 10.20 8.94
N HIS A 395 11.69 9.18 8.14
CA HIS A 395 11.17 9.35 6.77
C HIS A 395 9.65 9.26 6.67
N ARG A 396 8.91 9.37 7.80
CA ARG A 396 7.43 9.32 7.77
C ARG A 396 6.84 10.30 6.76
N GLY A 397 5.97 9.81 5.90
CA GLY A 397 5.34 10.59 4.83
C GLY A 397 6.23 10.82 3.61
N LYS A 398 7.44 10.28 3.59
CA LYS A 398 8.28 10.29 2.41
C LYS A 398 8.15 8.97 1.65
N ASN A 399 8.32 9.03 0.36
CA ASN A 399 8.47 7.88 -0.51
C ASN A 399 9.92 7.77 -0.97
N GLY A 400 10.45 6.56 -1.08
CA GLY A 400 11.85 6.37 -1.46
C GLY A 400 12.40 4.99 -1.12
N ILE A 401 13.72 4.89 -1.09
CA ILE A 401 14.48 3.67 -0.87
C ILE A 401 15.41 3.88 0.33
N SER A 402 15.24 3.09 1.39
CA SER A 402 16.18 2.98 2.50
C SER A 402 17.11 1.80 2.27
N VAL A 403 18.41 2.02 2.29
CA VAL A 403 19.43 0.97 2.27
C VAL A 403 19.81 0.64 3.72
N MET A 404 19.64 -0.62 4.09
CA MET A 404 19.76 -1.10 5.45
C MET A 404 20.92 -2.11 5.57
N ASP A 405 21.66 -2.03 6.64
CA ASP A 405 22.70 -2.99 7.03
C ASP A 405 22.35 -3.60 8.39
N TYR A 406 22.43 -4.92 8.49
CA TYR A 406 22.16 -5.65 9.71
C TYR A 406 23.36 -6.44 10.15
N ASN A 407 23.69 -6.34 11.43
CA ASN A 407 24.74 -7.12 12.07
C ASN A 407 24.11 -8.27 12.87
N TRP A 408 24.42 -9.50 12.48
CA TRP A 408 23.91 -10.71 13.12
C TRP A 408 24.32 -10.83 14.59
N GLU A 409 25.60 -10.66 14.90
CA GLU A 409 26.12 -10.82 16.25
C GLU A 409 25.50 -9.82 17.22
N LYS A 410 25.49 -8.54 16.84
CA LYS A 410 24.93 -7.44 17.65
C LYS A 410 23.42 -7.38 17.62
N ASN A 411 22.76 -8.08 16.70
CA ASN A 411 21.31 -7.98 16.42
C ASN A 411 20.84 -6.53 16.24
N THR A 412 21.57 -5.76 15.43
CA THR A 412 21.30 -4.34 15.19
C THR A 412 21.15 -4.05 13.72
N THR A 413 20.15 -3.22 13.37
CA THR A 413 19.94 -2.72 12.02
C THR A 413 20.24 -1.23 11.97
N THR A 414 20.98 -0.81 10.94
CA THR A 414 21.36 0.58 10.70
C THR A 414 20.94 0.98 9.29
N GLU A 415 20.33 2.16 9.14
CA GLU A 415 20.11 2.75 7.83
C GLU A 415 21.42 3.37 7.35
N ILE A 416 21.86 2.98 6.16
CA ILE A 416 23.07 3.49 5.51
C ILE A 416 22.76 4.75 4.71
N ALA A 417 21.64 4.71 3.97
CA ALA A 417 21.23 5.79 3.09
C ALA A 417 19.71 5.77 2.88
N PHE A 418 19.15 6.95 2.62
CA PHE A 418 17.79 7.13 2.14
C PHE A 418 17.81 7.91 0.83
N ILE A 419 17.17 7.37 -0.21
CA ILE A 419 17.04 7.98 -1.52
C ILE A 419 15.57 8.33 -1.70
N PRO A 420 15.17 9.61 -1.63
CA PRO A 420 13.78 10.00 -1.85
C PRO A 420 13.37 9.80 -3.31
N SER A 421 12.09 9.47 -3.54
CA SER A 421 11.48 9.36 -4.86
C SER A 421 10.13 10.05 -4.87
N ASP A 422 9.86 10.86 -5.88
CA ASP A 422 8.58 11.51 -6.14
C ASP A 422 7.61 10.64 -6.96
N GLU A 423 8.03 9.44 -7.34
CA GLU A 423 7.19 8.44 -7.98
C GLU A 423 6.33 7.69 -6.95
N PRO A 424 5.09 7.29 -7.29
CA PRO A 424 4.25 6.48 -6.41
C PRO A 424 4.94 5.16 -6.04
N SER A 425 4.68 4.68 -4.81
CA SER A 425 5.23 3.41 -4.30
C SER A 425 5.04 2.23 -5.25
N GLN A 426 3.99 2.24 -6.03
CA GLN A 426 3.66 1.18 -6.97
C GLN A 426 4.61 1.11 -8.16
N ILE A 427 4.99 2.29 -8.71
CA ILE A 427 5.98 2.38 -9.78
C ILE A 427 7.35 2.00 -9.23
N LEU A 428 7.75 2.60 -8.11
CA LEU A 428 9.00 2.29 -7.44
C LEU A 428 9.12 0.79 -7.08
N THR A 429 8.02 0.16 -6.64
CA THR A 429 7.98 -1.28 -6.35
C THR A 429 8.26 -2.12 -7.60
N ASN A 430 7.68 -1.77 -8.74
CA ASN A 430 7.90 -2.49 -9.98
C ASN A 430 9.35 -2.34 -10.48
N GLU A 431 9.92 -1.16 -10.37
CA GLU A 431 11.31 -0.90 -10.75
C GLU A 431 12.30 -1.65 -9.85
N MET A 432 12.09 -1.60 -8.54
CA MET A 432 12.99 -2.24 -7.56
C MET A 432 12.95 -3.76 -7.59
N LYS A 433 11.89 -4.36 -8.13
CA LYS A 433 11.77 -5.82 -8.26
C LYS A 433 12.92 -6.42 -9.06
N ASP A 434 13.32 -5.76 -10.15
CA ASP A 434 14.26 -6.32 -11.13
C ASP A 434 15.65 -5.68 -11.07
N LEU A 435 15.78 -4.48 -10.46
CA LEU A 435 16.98 -3.65 -10.57
C LEU A 435 17.97 -3.75 -9.40
N CYS A 436 17.58 -4.37 -8.28
CA CYS A 436 18.41 -4.36 -7.08
C CYS A 436 19.24 -5.64 -6.92
N TYR A 437 20.56 -5.53 -7.01
CA TYR A 437 21.52 -6.59 -6.72
C TYR A 437 22.78 -6.00 -6.08
N LYS A 438 23.54 -6.83 -5.36
CA LYS A 438 24.86 -6.45 -4.88
C LYS A 438 25.90 -6.94 -5.88
N GLY A 439 26.64 -6.01 -6.45
CA GLY A 439 27.83 -6.33 -7.21
C GLY A 439 28.92 -6.91 -6.29
N ASP A 440 29.73 -7.79 -6.82
CA ASP A 440 30.88 -8.41 -6.12
C ASP A 440 32.13 -7.52 -6.06
N GLY A 441 31.97 -6.25 -6.42
CA GLY A 441 33.06 -5.26 -6.42
C GLY A 441 33.99 -5.35 -7.62
N THR A 442 33.70 -6.21 -8.56
CA THR A 442 34.36 -6.28 -9.86
C THR A 442 33.46 -5.67 -10.93
N VAL A 443 33.75 -4.45 -11.34
CA VAL A 443 33.45 -3.90 -12.66
C VAL A 443 34.76 -3.49 -13.24
#